data_42edb8fc729ea39de24b81b765cd5819
#
_entry.id   42edb8fc729ea39de24b81b765cd5819
#
_cell.length_a   1.000
_cell.length_b   1.000
_cell.length_c   1.000
_cell.angle_alpha   90.00
_cell.angle_beta   90.00
_cell.angle_gamma   90.00
#
_symmetry.space_group_name_H-M   'P 1'
#
loop_
_entity.id
_entity.type
_entity.pdbx_description
1 polymer ?
#
loop_
_entity_poly.entity_id
_entity_poly.type
_entity_poly.pdbx_seq_one_letter_code
_entity_poly.pdbx_strand_id
1 'polypeptide(L)'
;PVLLAAGLAGAGIVVAWGWPALHGSSSRFGSSLAIGVPAVLAPAAGVASPEEPYLRLVPVALIIGLAIMFGHQILRRDGRPRLTDSIGVTSFGLAVIALGTTWLPLSRGDFTAQIAVVAFVAIAAASFADLGAGMAALRPWMLPAAMLLGGLGAIIAASVIDGPGVAPAALVGFVGAAVSHAMRRVHSVLPAI
;
A
#
# COMPACT_ATOMS: atom_id res chain seq x y z
N PRO A 1 13.32 6.24 -12.07
CA PRO A 1 11.85 6.07 -12.03
C PRO A 1 11.38 4.80 -12.75
N VAL A 2 11.96 4.41 -13.91
CA VAL A 2 11.50 3.25 -14.69
C VAL A 2 11.61 1.93 -13.90
N LEU A 3 12.74 1.66 -13.24
CA LEU A 3 12.93 0.45 -12.43
C LEU A 3 11.95 0.39 -11.25
N LEU A 4 11.69 1.54 -10.60
CA LEU A 4 10.71 1.61 -9.53
C LEU A 4 9.29 1.35 -10.07
N ALA A 5 8.94 1.93 -11.21
CA ALA A 5 7.66 1.69 -11.86
C ALA A 5 7.48 0.21 -12.24
N ALA A 6 8.51 -0.43 -12.77
CA ALA A 6 8.49 -1.86 -13.07
C ALA A 6 8.32 -2.71 -11.81
N GLY A 7 9.03 -2.37 -10.73
CA GLY A 7 8.86 -3.01 -9.41
C GLY A 7 7.45 -2.85 -8.85
N LEU A 8 6.88 -1.65 -8.92
CA LEU A 8 5.51 -1.37 -8.48
C LEU A 8 4.49 -2.12 -9.34
N ALA A 9 4.68 -2.18 -10.66
CA ALA A 9 3.81 -2.96 -11.54
C ALA A 9 3.88 -4.46 -11.23
N GLY A 10 5.08 -5.01 -11.02
CA GLY A 10 5.27 -6.41 -10.61
C GLY A 10 4.60 -6.72 -9.28
N ALA A 11 4.83 -5.90 -8.26
CA ALA A 11 4.16 -6.02 -6.96
C ALA A 11 2.63 -5.89 -7.09
N GLY A 12 2.17 -4.95 -7.91
CA GLY A 12 0.76 -4.75 -8.19
C GLY A 12 0.10 -5.95 -8.88
N ILE A 13 0.80 -6.63 -9.77
CA ILE A 13 0.32 -7.89 -10.40
C ILE A 13 0.18 -8.99 -9.34
N VAL A 14 1.15 -9.12 -8.44
CA VAL A 14 1.06 -10.09 -7.32
C VAL A 14 -0.14 -9.78 -6.43
N VAL A 15 -0.37 -8.49 -6.11
CA VAL A 15 -1.57 -8.05 -5.38
C VAL A 15 -2.83 -8.39 -6.17
N ALA A 16 -2.90 -8.09 -7.45
CA ALA A 16 -4.06 -8.37 -8.30
C ALA A 16 -4.42 -9.87 -8.33
N TRP A 17 -3.41 -10.73 -8.31
CA TRP A 17 -3.61 -12.18 -8.27
C TRP A 17 -4.05 -12.68 -6.90
N GLY A 18 -3.30 -12.30 -5.85
CA GLY A 18 -3.48 -12.85 -4.50
C GLY A 18 -4.60 -12.20 -3.70
N TRP A 19 -4.80 -10.90 -3.85
CA TRP A 19 -5.72 -10.12 -3.03
C TRP A 19 -7.18 -10.60 -3.09
N PRO A 20 -7.79 -10.81 -4.28
CA PRO A 20 -9.17 -11.32 -4.37
C PRO A 20 -9.32 -12.74 -3.83
N ALA A 21 -8.27 -13.55 -3.95
CA ALA A 21 -8.25 -14.91 -3.42
C ALA A 21 -8.17 -14.91 -1.87
N LEU A 22 -7.29 -14.08 -1.30
CA LEU A 22 -7.10 -13.93 0.13
C LEU A 22 -8.38 -13.48 0.85
N HIS A 23 -9.15 -12.58 0.22
CA HIS A 23 -10.38 -12.02 0.79
C HIS A 23 -11.65 -12.75 0.35
N GLY A 24 -11.53 -13.93 -0.23
CA GLY A 24 -12.67 -14.76 -0.61
C GLY A 24 -13.65 -14.09 -1.59
N SER A 25 -13.14 -13.23 -2.50
CA SER A 25 -13.99 -12.57 -3.50
C SER A 25 -14.75 -13.57 -4.33
N SER A 26 -16.07 -13.40 -4.43
CA SER A 26 -16.93 -14.25 -5.26
C SER A 26 -16.66 -14.11 -6.77
N SER A 27 -15.98 -13.02 -7.14
CA SER A 27 -15.63 -12.68 -8.53
C SER A 27 -14.12 -12.49 -8.68
N ARG A 28 -13.34 -13.55 -8.43
CA ARG A 28 -11.87 -13.49 -8.46
C ARG A 28 -11.32 -12.91 -9.75
N PHE A 29 -11.75 -13.44 -10.90
CA PHE A 29 -11.24 -13.00 -12.21
C PHE A 29 -11.52 -11.51 -12.46
N GLY A 30 -12.75 -11.04 -12.26
CA GLY A 30 -13.11 -9.65 -12.48
C GLY A 30 -12.39 -8.70 -11.52
N SER A 31 -12.27 -9.08 -10.25
CA SER A 31 -11.51 -8.32 -9.25
C SER A 31 -10.01 -8.27 -9.59
N SER A 32 -9.43 -9.40 -10.00
CA SER A 32 -8.02 -9.46 -10.42
C SER A 32 -7.75 -8.60 -11.65
N LEU A 33 -8.64 -8.63 -12.64
CA LEU A 33 -8.51 -7.80 -13.84
C LEU A 33 -8.64 -6.31 -13.52
N ALA A 34 -9.64 -5.95 -12.69
CA ALA A 34 -9.88 -4.57 -12.28
C ALA A 34 -8.73 -3.97 -11.48
N ILE A 35 -7.98 -4.77 -10.70
CA ILE A 35 -6.79 -4.35 -9.97
C ILE A 35 -5.55 -4.41 -10.88
N GLY A 36 -5.40 -5.49 -11.66
CA GLY A 36 -4.21 -5.77 -12.46
C GLY A 36 -3.97 -4.78 -13.59
N VAL A 37 -5.03 -4.33 -14.26
CA VAL A 37 -4.90 -3.31 -15.32
C VAL A 37 -4.35 -1.99 -14.75
N PRO A 38 -4.91 -1.38 -13.70
CA PRO A 38 -4.32 -0.22 -13.05
C PRO A 38 -2.95 -0.48 -12.44
N ALA A 39 -2.66 -1.69 -11.97
CA ALA A 39 -1.36 -2.04 -11.43
C ALA A 39 -0.20 -1.83 -12.43
N VAL A 40 -0.49 -1.96 -13.72
CA VAL A 40 0.46 -1.67 -14.80
C VAL A 40 0.32 -0.23 -15.29
N LEU A 41 -0.91 0.21 -15.54
CA LEU A 41 -1.16 1.51 -16.15
C LEU A 41 -0.80 2.69 -15.23
N ALA A 42 -1.03 2.60 -13.92
CA ALA A 42 -0.77 3.71 -13.01
C ALA A 42 0.73 4.01 -12.85
N PRO A 43 1.62 3.03 -12.63
CA PRO A 43 3.06 3.27 -12.66
C PRO A 43 3.55 3.75 -14.03
N ALA A 44 3.04 3.19 -15.14
CA ALA A 44 3.39 3.64 -16.49
C ALA A 44 2.98 5.10 -16.73
N ALA A 45 1.78 5.49 -16.29
CA ALA A 45 1.27 6.86 -16.36
C ALA A 45 2.16 7.84 -15.56
N GLY A 46 2.65 7.41 -14.38
CA GLY A 46 3.59 8.20 -13.59
C GLY A 46 4.94 8.40 -14.28
N VAL A 47 5.45 7.38 -14.98
CA VAL A 47 6.67 7.52 -15.79
C VAL A 47 6.43 8.42 -17.01
N ALA A 48 5.28 8.29 -17.67
CA ALA A 48 4.90 9.09 -18.82
C ALA A 48 4.63 10.57 -18.50
N SER A 49 4.59 10.95 -17.23
CA SER A 49 4.43 12.34 -16.76
C SER A 49 5.76 12.86 -16.21
N PRO A 50 6.70 13.34 -17.06
CA PRO A 50 8.03 13.77 -16.62
C PRO A 50 8.02 15.08 -15.84
N GLU A 51 6.96 15.89 -16.02
CA GLU A 51 6.79 17.21 -15.39
C GLU A 51 5.68 17.18 -14.32
N GLU A 52 5.70 18.13 -13.42
CA GLU A 52 4.65 18.29 -12.41
C GLU A 52 3.31 18.69 -13.05
N PRO A 53 2.19 18.16 -12.56
CA PRO A 53 2.09 17.17 -11.47
C PRO A 53 2.32 15.74 -11.98
N TYR A 54 3.35 15.08 -11.46
CA TYR A 54 3.82 13.74 -11.91
C TYR A 54 2.75 12.65 -11.91
N LEU A 55 1.71 12.79 -11.10
CA LEU A 55 0.64 11.79 -10.98
C LEU A 55 -0.63 12.16 -11.77
N ARG A 56 -0.58 13.17 -12.66
CA ARG A 56 -1.75 13.71 -13.38
C ARG A 56 -2.55 12.66 -14.16
N LEU A 57 -1.89 11.63 -14.66
CA LEU A 57 -2.53 10.57 -15.45
C LEU A 57 -2.93 9.34 -14.63
N VAL A 58 -2.49 9.24 -13.38
CA VAL A 58 -2.82 8.11 -12.49
C VAL A 58 -4.33 7.98 -12.25
N PRO A 59 -5.10 9.05 -12.03
CA PRO A 59 -6.55 8.95 -11.90
C PRO A 59 -7.22 8.27 -13.10
N VAL A 60 -6.70 8.48 -14.33
CA VAL A 60 -7.22 7.83 -15.54
C VAL A 60 -7.07 6.31 -15.44
N ALA A 61 -5.91 5.82 -15.01
CA ALA A 61 -5.67 4.39 -14.80
C ALA A 61 -6.64 3.81 -13.75
N LEU A 62 -6.90 4.55 -12.66
CA LEU A 62 -7.84 4.11 -11.62
C LEU A 62 -9.29 4.12 -12.11
N ILE A 63 -9.68 5.11 -12.93
CA ILE A 63 -11.02 5.14 -13.56
C ILE A 63 -11.21 3.92 -14.46
N ILE A 64 -10.19 3.52 -15.22
CA ILE A 64 -10.24 2.30 -16.03
C ILE A 64 -10.48 1.07 -15.12
N GLY A 65 -9.79 0.97 -14.00
CA GLY A 65 -10.00 -0.10 -13.03
C GLY A 65 -11.43 -0.12 -12.46
N LEU A 66 -11.96 1.04 -12.10
CA LEU A 66 -13.35 1.18 -11.65
C LEU A 66 -14.35 0.79 -12.75
N ALA A 67 -14.10 1.22 -13.99
CA ALA A 67 -14.94 0.85 -15.13
C ALA A 67 -14.96 -0.67 -15.37
N ILE A 68 -13.78 -1.31 -15.27
CA ILE A 68 -13.68 -2.78 -15.36
C ILE A 68 -14.44 -3.44 -14.20
N MET A 69 -14.25 -2.94 -12.97
CA MET A 69 -14.94 -3.47 -11.78
C MET A 69 -16.45 -3.42 -11.95
N PHE A 70 -17.02 -2.25 -12.23
CA PHE A 70 -18.47 -2.10 -12.39
C PHE A 70 -18.99 -2.80 -13.65
N GLY A 71 -18.28 -2.69 -14.78
CA GLY A 71 -18.64 -3.38 -16.02
C GLY A 71 -18.71 -4.89 -15.82
N HIS A 72 -17.71 -5.48 -15.17
CA HIS A 72 -17.73 -6.89 -14.84
C HIS A 72 -18.92 -7.28 -13.96
N GLN A 73 -19.23 -6.46 -12.91
CA GLN A 73 -20.38 -6.74 -12.05
C GLN A 73 -21.72 -6.64 -12.80
N ILE A 74 -21.84 -5.75 -13.79
CA ILE A 74 -23.04 -5.66 -14.62
C ILE A 74 -23.18 -6.87 -15.55
N LEU A 75 -22.09 -7.32 -16.13
CA LEU A 75 -22.06 -8.44 -17.06
C LEU A 75 -22.23 -9.83 -16.40
N ARG A 76 -22.02 -9.93 -15.10
CA ARG A 76 -22.23 -11.18 -14.35
C ARG A 76 -23.69 -11.61 -14.41
N ARG A 77 -23.90 -12.89 -14.75
CA ARG A 77 -25.22 -13.52 -14.84
C ARG A 77 -25.48 -14.58 -13.76
N ASP A 78 -24.64 -14.62 -12.73
CA ASP A 78 -24.67 -15.60 -11.64
C ASP A 78 -25.53 -15.18 -10.43
N GLY A 79 -26.41 -14.19 -10.59
CA GLY A 79 -27.21 -13.64 -9.48
C GLY A 79 -26.43 -12.70 -8.58
N ARG A 80 -25.17 -12.40 -8.88
CA ARG A 80 -24.27 -11.46 -8.17
C ARG A 80 -24.16 -11.75 -6.67
N PRO A 81 -23.85 -12.97 -6.23
CA PRO A 81 -23.71 -13.25 -4.82
C PRO A 81 -22.59 -12.40 -4.22
N ARG A 82 -22.81 -11.88 -3.01
CA ARG A 82 -21.82 -11.07 -2.26
C ARG A 82 -21.28 -9.90 -3.07
N LEU A 83 -22.16 -9.16 -3.76
CA LEU A 83 -21.78 -8.02 -4.62
C LEU A 83 -20.97 -6.97 -3.86
N THR A 84 -21.45 -6.57 -2.68
CA THR A 84 -20.81 -5.55 -1.84
C THR A 84 -19.39 -5.94 -1.43
N ASP A 85 -19.19 -7.22 -1.06
CA ASP A 85 -17.88 -7.74 -0.67
C ASP A 85 -16.91 -7.70 -1.86
N SER A 86 -17.38 -8.13 -3.05
CA SER A 86 -16.57 -8.11 -4.26
C SER A 86 -16.14 -6.68 -4.65
N ILE A 87 -17.06 -5.72 -4.56
CA ILE A 87 -16.77 -4.30 -4.82
C ILE A 87 -15.79 -3.78 -3.76
N GLY A 88 -16.03 -4.05 -2.48
CA GLY A 88 -15.18 -3.61 -1.38
C GLY A 88 -13.74 -4.12 -1.50
N VAL A 89 -13.58 -5.42 -1.74
CA VAL A 89 -12.26 -6.05 -1.95
C VAL A 89 -11.53 -5.44 -3.15
N THR A 90 -12.23 -5.23 -4.26
CA THR A 90 -11.62 -4.64 -5.47
C THR A 90 -11.25 -3.17 -5.26
N SER A 91 -12.12 -2.38 -4.65
CA SER A 91 -11.86 -0.96 -4.35
C SER A 91 -10.66 -0.79 -3.42
N PHE A 92 -10.53 -1.66 -2.41
CA PHE A 92 -9.37 -1.61 -1.53
C PHE A 92 -8.09 -2.00 -2.26
N GLY A 93 -8.13 -3.00 -3.14
CA GLY A 93 -7.00 -3.34 -4.01
C GLY A 93 -6.58 -2.18 -4.90
N LEU A 94 -7.54 -1.46 -5.50
CA LEU A 94 -7.28 -0.24 -6.27
C LEU A 94 -6.63 0.87 -5.42
N ALA A 95 -7.07 1.04 -4.17
CA ALA A 95 -6.47 1.99 -3.25
C ALA A 95 -5.00 1.63 -2.93
N VAL A 96 -4.68 0.34 -2.76
CA VAL A 96 -3.30 -0.12 -2.58
C VAL A 96 -2.43 0.22 -3.79
N ILE A 97 -2.94 0.01 -5.02
CA ILE A 97 -2.23 0.38 -6.25
C ILE A 97 -2.01 1.91 -6.32
N ALA A 98 -3.04 2.69 -6.01
CA ALA A 98 -2.95 4.15 -5.99
C ALA A 98 -1.87 4.63 -5.02
N LEU A 99 -1.91 4.15 -3.77
CA LEU A 99 -0.93 4.48 -2.74
C LEU A 99 0.49 4.04 -3.13
N GLY A 100 0.66 2.83 -3.68
CA GLY A 100 1.95 2.38 -4.19
C GLY A 100 2.52 3.30 -5.27
N THR A 101 1.67 3.81 -6.17
CA THR A 101 2.10 4.70 -7.25
C THR A 101 2.61 6.05 -6.74
N THR A 102 2.20 6.51 -5.55
CA THR A 102 2.69 7.77 -4.96
C THR A 102 4.18 7.77 -4.64
N TRP A 103 4.85 6.61 -4.66
CA TRP A 103 6.30 6.52 -4.53
C TRP A 103 7.07 7.01 -5.77
N LEU A 104 6.41 7.08 -6.95
CA LEU A 104 7.08 7.51 -8.18
C LEU A 104 7.58 8.96 -8.15
N PRO A 105 6.81 9.97 -7.73
CA PRO A 105 7.32 11.32 -7.55
C PRO A 105 8.52 11.39 -6.61
N LEU A 106 8.47 10.61 -5.54
CA LEU A 106 9.58 10.53 -4.60
C LEU A 106 10.87 10.09 -5.29
N SER A 107 10.85 9.21 -6.29
CA SER A 107 12.03 8.76 -7.03
C SER A 107 12.69 9.84 -7.90
N ARG A 108 12.19 11.03 -7.90
CA ARG A 108 12.72 12.19 -8.66
C ARG A 108 13.33 13.26 -7.75
N GLY A 109 13.22 13.08 -6.43
CA GLY A 109 13.83 13.97 -5.44
C GLY A 109 15.20 13.49 -5.00
N ASP A 110 16.02 14.41 -4.49
CA ASP A 110 17.42 14.18 -4.11
C ASP A 110 17.59 13.17 -2.96
N PHE A 111 16.59 12.95 -2.13
CA PHE A 111 16.66 12.07 -0.95
C PHE A 111 15.76 10.84 -1.02
N THR A 112 15.34 10.43 -2.20
CA THR A 112 14.30 9.40 -2.35
C THR A 112 14.71 8.02 -1.86
N ALA A 113 15.91 7.58 -2.23
CA ALA A 113 16.41 6.28 -1.78
C ALA A 113 16.56 6.27 -0.26
N GLN A 114 17.05 7.36 0.32
CA GLN A 114 17.20 7.54 1.76
C GLN A 114 15.85 7.53 2.48
N ILE A 115 14.86 8.26 1.98
CA ILE A 115 13.50 8.26 2.55
C ILE A 115 12.88 6.86 2.50
N ALA A 116 13.05 6.14 1.39
CA ALA A 116 12.56 4.76 1.26
C ALA A 116 13.21 3.84 2.29
N VAL A 117 14.54 3.88 2.43
CA VAL A 117 15.26 3.07 3.43
C VAL A 117 14.80 3.42 4.85
N VAL A 118 14.70 4.72 5.17
CA VAL A 118 14.20 5.18 6.48
C VAL A 118 12.80 4.64 6.76
N ALA A 119 11.88 4.70 5.78
CA ALA A 119 10.53 4.20 5.92
C ALA A 119 10.50 2.67 6.11
N PHE A 120 11.29 1.92 5.34
CA PHE A 120 11.37 0.45 5.48
C PHE A 120 11.95 0.04 6.83
N VAL A 121 13.02 0.69 7.29
CA VAL A 121 13.60 0.42 8.63
C VAL A 121 12.61 0.77 9.73
N ALA A 122 11.87 1.86 9.59
CA ALA A 122 10.83 2.24 10.54
C ALA A 122 9.71 1.20 10.65
N ILE A 123 9.21 0.70 9.49
CA ILE A 123 8.16 -0.33 9.46
C ILE A 123 8.70 -1.65 10.05
N ALA A 124 9.93 -2.03 9.72
CA ALA A 124 10.57 -3.22 10.29
C ALA A 124 10.73 -3.10 11.80
N ALA A 125 11.24 -1.97 12.28
CA ALA A 125 11.39 -1.69 13.72
C ALA A 125 10.04 -1.70 14.45
N ALA A 126 9.00 -1.09 13.85
CA ALA A 126 7.65 -1.10 14.41
C ALA A 126 7.07 -2.51 14.55
N SER A 127 7.47 -3.45 13.70
CA SER A 127 6.99 -4.83 13.75
C SER A 127 7.46 -5.58 15.00
N PHE A 128 8.54 -5.14 15.65
CA PHE A 128 8.96 -5.71 16.93
C PHE A 128 7.95 -5.46 18.06
N ALA A 129 7.13 -4.42 17.96
CA ALA A 129 6.04 -4.22 18.93
C ALA A 129 5.06 -5.42 18.93
N ASP A 130 4.88 -6.09 17.79
CA ASP A 130 3.94 -7.21 17.67
C ASP A 130 4.38 -8.45 18.48
N LEU A 131 5.65 -8.54 18.88
CA LEU A 131 6.13 -9.57 19.80
C LEU A 131 5.42 -9.51 21.15
N GLY A 132 4.92 -8.33 21.55
CA GLY A 132 4.10 -8.13 22.75
C GLY A 132 2.63 -8.53 22.60
N ALA A 133 2.17 -8.92 21.39
CA ALA A 133 0.73 -9.15 21.12
C ALA A 133 0.11 -10.27 21.96
N GLY A 134 0.92 -11.26 22.38
CA GLY A 134 0.48 -12.35 23.25
C GLY A 134 0.19 -11.92 24.68
N MET A 135 0.70 -10.79 25.16
CA MET A 135 0.57 -10.29 26.51
C MET A 135 -0.61 -9.31 26.61
N ALA A 136 -1.69 -9.70 27.29
CA ALA A 136 -2.91 -8.88 27.42
C ALA A 136 -2.62 -7.48 27.98
N ALA A 137 -1.71 -7.37 28.95
CA ALA A 137 -1.32 -6.11 29.59
C ALA A 137 -0.63 -5.13 28.60
N LEU A 138 0.01 -5.62 27.56
CA LEU A 138 0.71 -4.79 26.60
C LEU A 138 -0.16 -4.33 25.41
N ARG A 139 -1.33 -4.94 25.20
CA ARG A 139 -2.22 -4.62 24.08
C ARG A 139 -2.55 -3.13 23.93
N PRO A 140 -2.89 -2.37 25.00
CA PRO A 140 -3.17 -0.93 24.88
C PRO A 140 -1.95 -0.12 24.45
N TRP A 141 -0.74 -0.61 24.73
CA TRP A 141 0.52 0.10 24.49
C TRP A 141 1.18 -0.26 23.17
N MET A 142 0.62 -1.21 22.40
CA MET A 142 1.24 -1.68 21.16
C MET A 142 1.34 -0.61 20.09
N LEU A 143 0.32 0.24 19.92
CA LEU A 143 0.40 1.35 18.98
C LEU A 143 1.45 2.39 19.39
N PRO A 144 1.46 2.92 20.61
CA PRO A 144 2.54 3.78 21.09
C PRO A 144 3.92 3.14 20.95
N ALA A 145 4.08 1.87 21.30
CA ALA A 145 5.33 1.14 21.19
C ALA A 145 5.79 1.02 19.71
N ALA A 146 4.88 0.69 18.81
CA ALA A 146 5.18 0.62 17.38
C ALA A 146 5.64 1.98 16.84
N MET A 147 4.95 3.06 17.22
CA MET A 147 5.32 4.42 16.84
C MET A 147 6.71 4.80 17.36
N LEU A 148 6.99 4.54 18.63
CA LEU A 148 8.30 4.83 19.23
C LEU A 148 9.42 4.03 18.56
N LEU A 149 9.25 2.72 18.38
CA LEU A 149 10.23 1.86 17.72
C LEU A 149 10.43 2.29 16.25
N GLY A 150 9.36 2.59 15.54
CA GLY A 150 9.44 3.07 14.17
C GLY A 150 10.13 4.44 14.05
N GLY A 151 9.80 5.36 14.95
CA GLY A 151 10.44 6.68 15.01
C GLY A 151 11.95 6.58 15.31
N LEU A 152 12.33 5.79 16.31
CA LEU A 152 13.74 5.55 16.65
C LEU A 152 14.47 4.84 15.50
N GLY A 153 13.89 3.81 14.91
CA GLY A 153 14.48 3.13 13.76
C GLY A 153 14.71 4.06 12.58
N ALA A 154 13.75 4.94 12.31
CA ALA A 154 13.87 5.96 11.27
C ALA A 154 15.00 6.94 11.52
N ILE A 155 15.12 7.44 12.76
CA ILE A 155 16.20 8.39 13.15
C ILE A 155 17.57 7.71 13.00
N ILE A 156 17.72 6.48 13.49
CA ILE A 156 18.96 5.71 13.38
C ILE A 156 19.30 5.48 11.90
N ALA A 157 18.34 5.04 11.08
CA ALA A 157 18.58 4.85 9.66
C ALA A 157 19.01 6.15 8.98
N ALA A 158 18.33 7.26 9.25
CA ALA A 158 18.67 8.56 8.67
C ALA A 158 20.07 9.05 9.06
N SER A 159 20.51 8.76 10.28
CA SER A 159 21.86 9.16 10.75
C SER A 159 22.99 8.34 10.12
N VAL A 160 22.68 7.08 9.70
CA VAL A 160 23.68 6.18 9.09
C VAL A 160 23.86 6.43 7.59
N ILE A 161 22.79 6.89 6.90
CA ILE A 161 22.79 6.99 5.42
C ILE A 161 22.85 8.44 4.92
N ASP A 162 23.22 9.41 5.77
CA ASP A 162 23.15 10.85 5.44
C ASP A 162 21.80 11.25 4.83
N GLY A 163 20.72 10.75 5.44
CA GLY A 163 19.35 10.88 4.97
C GLY A 163 18.70 12.21 5.37
N PRO A 164 17.36 12.26 5.33
CA PRO A 164 16.64 13.43 5.79
C PRO A 164 16.97 13.72 7.25
N GLY A 165 16.95 14.99 7.64
CA GLY A 165 17.24 15.39 9.02
C GLY A 165 16.36 14.68 10.06
N VAL A 166 16.75 14.74 11.33
CA VAL A 166 16.12 14.00 12.44
C VAL A 166 14.59 14.20 12.50
N ALA A 167 14.11 15.44 12.34
CA ALA A 167 12.67 15.71 12.45
C ALA A 167 11.83 15.09 11.31
N PRO A 168 12.19 15.23 10.02
CA PRO A 168 11.52 14.52 8.94
C PRO A 168 11.60 13.01 9.09
N ALA A 169 12.75 12.46 9.47
CA ALA A 169 12.91 11.02 9.68
C ALA A 169 12.00 10.50 10.79
N ALA A 170 11.96 11.19 11.94
CA ALA A 170 11.08 10.87 13.04
C ALA A 170 9.61 10.87 12.58
N LEU A 171 9.17 11.90 11.86
CA LEU A 171 7.80 11.99 11.35
C LEU A 171 7.45 10.83 10.43
N VAL A 172 8.31 10.52 9.47
CA VAL A 172 8.12 9.35 8.57
C VAL A 172 8.04 8.06 9.38
N GLY A 173 8.91 7.91 10.38
CA GLY A 173 8.93 6.74 11.25
C GLY A 173 7.67 6.60 12.10
N PHE A 174 7.24 7.66 12.76
CA PHE A 174 6.03 7.66 13.58
C PHE A 174 4.78 7.35 12.75
N VAL A 175 4.57 8.08 11.65
CA VAL A 175 3.39 7.94 10.80
C VAL A 175 3.40 6.59 10.09
N GLY A 176 4.53 6.19 9.50
CA GLY A 176 4.67 4.91 8.81
C GLY A 176 4.42 3.72 9.75
N ALA A 177 4.97 3.78 10.97
CA ALA A 177 4.75 2.77 11.99
C ALA A 177 3.29 2.68 12.44
N ALA A 178 2.63 3.83 12.66
CA ALA A 178 1.24 3.88 13.06
C ALA A 178 0.32 3.27 12.00
N VAL A 179 0.51 3.68 10.73
CA VAL A 179 -0.27 3.15 9.60
C VAL A 179 -0.02 1.64 9.44
N SER A 180 1.24 1.21 9.46
CA SER A 180 1.59 -0.21 9.34
C SER A 180 0.98 -1.06 10.46
N HIS A 181 1.05 -0.58 11.71
CA HIS A 181 0.43 -1.28 12.85
C HIS A 181 -1.09 -1.32 12.72
N ALA A 182 -1.74 -0.20 12.35
CA ALA A 182 -3.18 -0.15 12.16
C ALA A 182 -3.65 -1.14 11.07
N MET A 183 -2.95 -1.20 9.94
CA MET A 183 -3.26 -2.13 8.84
C MET A 183 -3.16 -3.60 9.27
N ARG A 184 -2.12 -3.97 10.03
CA ARG A 184 -1.99 -5.33 10.57
C ARG A 184 -3.12 -5.68 11.54
N ARG A 185 -3.57 -4.70 12.36
CA ARG A 185 -4.69 -4.88 13.28
C ARG A 185 -6.02 -5.06 12.57
N VAL A 186 -6.30 -4.26 11.55
CA VAL A 186 -7.51 -4.40 10.74
C VAL A 186 -7.59 -5.81 10.14
N HIS A 187 -6.48 -6.34 9.61
CA HIS A 187 -6.42 -7.70 9.07
C HIS A 187 -6.71 -8.80 10.11
N SER A 188 -6.30 -8.58 11.37
CA SER A 188 -6.52 -9.56 12.44
C SER A 188 -7.95 -9.57 13.00
N VAL A 189 -8.73 -8.52 12.73
CA VAL A 189 -10.11 -8.35 13.23
C VAL A 189 -11.15 -8.72 12.16
N LEU A 190 -10.78 -8.67 10.89
CA LEU A 190 -11.66 -9.12 9.82
C LEU A 190 -11.84 -10.64 9.95
N PRO A 191 -13.08 -11.14 10.16
CA PRO A 191 -13.31 -12.57 10.21
C PRO A 191 -12.84 -13.18 8.89
N ALA A 192 -12.16 -14.34 8.98
CA ALA A 192 -11.94 -15.18 7.80
C ALA A 192 -13.32 -15.58 7.28
N ILE A 193 -13.79 -14.87 6.26
CA ILE A 193 -15.09 -15.10 5.61
C ILE A 193 -14.96 -16.28 4.67
#